data_a3b73b1d5e621d3c3113d800e29ad578
#
_entry.id   a3b73b1d5e621d3c3113d800e29ad578
#
_cell.length_a   1.000
_cell.length_b   1.000
_cell.length_c   1.000
_cell.angle_alpha   90.00
_cell.angle_beta   90.00
_cell.angle_gamma   90.00
#
_symmetry.space_group_name_H-M   'P 1'
#
loop_
_entity.id
_entity.type
_entity.pdbx_description
1 polymer ?
#
loop_
_entity_poly.entity_id
_entity_poly.type
_entity_poly.pdbx_seq_one_letter_code
_entity_poly.pdbx_strand_id
1 'polypeptide(L)'
;MSRLRHLELDLAVSFKERVLRGTATLALEPAGKVLVLDTRDLKILKVNGSESGWTLGERDPILGSALTIPLAAGARSVTIEYETSPEASGLQWLDAPQTAAKRSPFLYSQSQAIHARSWAPLQDTPSVRFTFSARIQAPAPLTPLMAAA
;
A
#
# COMPACT_ATOMS: atom_id res chain seq x y z
N MET A 1 20.06 1.11 -6.94
CA MET A 1 18.69 0.82 -6.45
C MET A 1 17.71 1.76 -7.12
N SER A 2 16.60 1.24 -7.61
CA SER A 2 15.58 2.05 -8.26
C SER A 2 14.78 2.87 -7.28
N ARG A 3 14.28 4.02 -7.74
CA ARG A 3 13.48 4.94 -6.92
C ARG A 3 12.07 5.05 -7.47
N LEU A 4 11.12 5.15 -6.55
CA LEU A 4 9.72 5.35 -6.87
C LEU A 4 9.47 6.77 -7.41
N ARG A 5 8.79 6.86 -8.56
CA ARG A 5 8.42 8.14 -9.18
C ARG A 5 6.94 8.41 -9.12
N HIS A 6 6.14 7.38 -9.30
CA HIS A 6 4.69 7.48 -9.22
C HIS A 6 4.12 6.19 -8.67
N LEU A 7 3.14 6.32 -7.77
CA LEU A 7 2.41 5.21 -7.19
C LEU A 7 0.95 5.29 -7.64
N GLU A 8 0.48 4.24 -8.30
CA GLU A 8 -0.92 4.11 -8.69
C GLU A 8 -1.56 3.00 -7.87
N LEU A 9 -2.61 3.34 -7.14
CA LEU A 9 -3.32 2.40 -6.29
C LEU A 9 -4.70 2.09 -6.87
N ASP A 10 -5.07 0.82 -6.83
CA ASP A 10 -6.40 0.34 -7.17
C ASP A 10 -6.83 -0.62 -6.07
N LEU A 11 -7.62 -0.11 -5.12
CA LEU A 11 -7.93 -0.81 -3.89
C LEU A 11 -9.43 -0.92 -3.66
N ALA A 12 -9.85 -2.07 -3.14
CA ALA A 12 -11.20 -2.30 -2.67
C ALA A 12 -11.20 -2.34 -1.13
N VAL A 13 -12.18 -1.69 -0.53
CA VAL A 13 -12.34 -1.63 0.93
C VAL A 13 -13.28 -2.73 1.38
N SER A 14 -12.84 -3.57 2.31
CA SER A 14 -13.70 -4.54 2.99
C SER A 14 -13.82 -4.18 4.46
N PHE A 15 -14.99 -3.67 4.87
CA PHE A 15 -15.26 -3.38 6.28
C PHE A 15 -15.48 -4.65 7.10
N LYS A 16 -15.99 -5.70 6.48
CA LYS A 16 -16.20 -6.97 7.14
C LYS A 16 -14.87 -7.59 7.59
N GLU A 17 -13.90 -7.59 6.71
CA GLU A 17 -12.57 -8.16 6.98
C GLU A 17 -11.58 -7.14 7.54
N ARG A 18 -11.91 -5.84 7.47
CA ARG A 18 -11.06 -4.72 7.84
C ARG A 18 -9.73 -4.73 7.07
N VAL A 19 -9.83 -4.86 5.76
CA VAL A 19 -8.67 -4.84 4.87
C VAL A 19 -8.93 -3.96 3.66
N LEU A 20 -7.83 -3.42 3.11
CA LEU A 20 -7.76 -2.92 1.74
C LEU A 20 -7.11 -4.01 0.90
N ARG A 21 -7.67 -4.30 -0.25
CA ARG A 21 -7.17 -5.35 -1.15
C ARG A 21 -7.13 -4.83 -2.56
N GLY A 22 -6.04 -5.08 -3.26
CA GLY A 22 -5.92 -4.69 -4.66
C GLY A 22 -4.50 -4.62 -5.13
N THR A 23 -4.20 -3.62 -5.95
CA THR A 23 -2.89 -3.50 -6.60
C THR A 23 -2.25 -2.14 -6.36
N ALA A 24 -0.91 -2.15 -6.33
CA ALA A 24 -0.08 -0.97 -6.42
C ALA A 24 0.80 -1.11 -7.67
N THR A 25 0.72 -0.13 -8.56
CA THR A 25 1.60 -0.06 -9.72
C THR A 25 2.58 1.07 -9.50
N LEU A 26 3.86 0.74 -9.52
CA LEU A 26 4.94 1.66 -9.21
C LEU A 26 5.71 2.00 -10.49
N ALA A 27 5.77 3.28 -10.84
CA ALA A 27 6.65 3.77 -11.90
C ALA A 27 8.01 4.10 -11.29
N LEU A 28 9.07 3.65 -11.92
CA LEU A 28 10.43 3.68 -11.38
C LEU A 28 11.38 4.48 -12.27
N GLU A 29 12.42 5.05 -11.67
CA GLU A 29 13.59 5.47 -12.42
C GLU A 29 14.31 4.22 -12.92
N PRO A 30 14.76 4.20 -14.19
CA PRO A 30 15.28 2.98 -14.82
C PRO A 30 16.69 2.61 -14.36
N ALA A 31 17.15 3.13 -13.24
CA ALA A 31 18.48 2.84 -12.72
C ALA A 31 18.39 1.76 -11.64
N GLY A 32 19.32 0.80 -11.69
CA GLY A 32 19.45 -0.22 -10.66
C GLY A 32 18.93 -1.59 -11.08
N LYS A 33 19.28 -2.58 -10.27
CA LYS A 33 18.95 -4.00 -10.51
C LYS A 33 17.96 -4.52 -9.50
N VAL A 34 17.59 -3.71 -8.52
CA VAL A 34 16.73 -4.10 -7.42
C VAL A 34 15.88 -2.94 -6.97
N LEU A 35 14.64 -3.23 -6.58
CA LEU A 35 13.74 -2.30 -5.91
C LEU A 35 13.52 -2.79 -4.49
N VAL A 36 13.70 -1.89 -3.52
CA VAL A 36 13.39 -2.18 -2.11
C VAL A 36 12.27 -1.26 -1.65
N LEU A 37 11.22 -1.85 -1.13
CA LEU A 37 10.04 -1.13 -0.65
C LEU A 37 9.83 -1.36 0.83
N ASP A 38 9.26 -0.36 1.49
CA ASP A 38 8.85 -0.47 2.87
C ASP A 38 7.45 -1.07 2.95
N THR A 39 7.27 -2.04 3.81
CA THR A 39 5.96 -2.64 4.11
C THR A 39 5.85 -2.89 5.61
N ARG A 40 4.64 -2.91 6.12
CA ARG A 40 4.39 -3.34 7.50
C ARG A 40 3.12 -4.17 7.53
N ASP A 41 3.30 -5.47 7.78
CA ASP A 41 2.19 -6.42 7.89
C ASP A 41 1.30 -6.50 6.64
N LEU A 42 1.85 -6.15 5.48
CA LEU A 42 1.18 -6.36 4.21
C LEU A 42 1.31 -7.83 3.79
N LYS A 43 0.22 -8.39 3.30
CA LYS A 43 0.25 -9.71 2.67
C LYS A 43 0.50 -9.50 1.18
N ILE A 44 1.70 -9.81 0.73
CA ILE A 44 2.08 -9.69 -0.68
C ILE A 44 1.62 -10.96 -1.39
N LEU A 45 0.74 -10.82 -2.36
CA LEU A 45 0.18 -11.94 -3.09
C LEU A 45 0.96 -12.25 -4.35
N LYS A 46 1.21 -11.23 -5.18
CA LYS A 46 1.94 -11.37 -6.43
C LYS A 46 2.73 -10.12 -6.74
N VAL A 47 3.84 -10.29 -7.44
CA VAL A 47 4.63 -9.20 -8.01
C VAL A 47 4.75 -9.48 -9.51
N ASN A 48 4.28 -8.56 -10.35
CA ASN A 48 4.20 -8.72 -11.81
C ASN A 48 3.50 -10.02 -12.23
N GLY A 49 2.45 -10.41 -11.47
CA GLY A 49 1.69 -11.62 -11.74
C GLY A 49 2.33 -12.91 -11.24
N SER A 50 3.47 -12.85 -10.54
CA SER A 50 4.18 -14.02 -10.03
C SER A 50 4.12 -14.11 -8.51
N GLU A 51 3.93 -15.33 -8.01
CA GLU A 51 3.95 -15.60 -6.57
C GLU A 51 5.38 -15.78 -6.02
N SER A 52 6.38 -15.77 -6.87
CA SER A 52 7.79 -15.96 -6.51
C SER A 52 8.68 -14.95 -7.22
N GLY A 53 9.96 -14.95 -6.91
CA GLY A 53 10.94 -14.05 -7.52
C GLY A 53 11.13 -12.74 -6.75
N TRP A 54 10.62 -12.67 -5.54
CA TRP A 54 10.78 -11.52 -4.64
C TRP A 54 10.97 -12.03 -3.21
N THR A 55 11.48 -11.17 -2.33
CA THR A 55 11.79 -11.55 -0.95
C THR A 55 11.19 -10.53 0.02
N LEU A 56 10.50 -11.03 1.04
CA LEU A 56 10.05 -10.21 2.16
C LEU A 56 10.97 -10.49 3.34
N GLY A 57 11.65 -9.45 3.84
CA GLY A 57 12.61 -9.56 4.93
C GLY A 57 11.96 -9.81 6.28
N GLU A 58 12.81 -10.02 7.30
CA GLU A 58 12.33 -10.20 8.67
C GLU A 58 11.56 -8.98 9.15
N ARG A 59 10.56 -9.20 9.98
CA ARG A 59 9.73 -8.13 10.52
C ARG A 59 10.44 -7.43 11.66
N ASP A 60 10.68 -6.13 11.47
CA ASP A 60 11.08 -5.22 12.54
C ASP A 60 9.81 -4.64 13.19
N PRO A 61 9.70 -4.56 14.52
CA PRO A 61 8.50 -4.06 15.18
C PRO A 61 8.13 -2.61 14.82
N ILE A 62 9.11 -1.81 14.42
CA ILE A 62 8.91 -0.39 14.08
C ILE A 62 8.91 -0.19 12.57
N LEU A 63 9.91 -0.72 11.89
CA LEU A 63 10.13 -0.47 10.47
C LEU A 63 9.33 -1.40 9.55
N GLY A 64 8.85 -2.53 10.06
CA GLY A 64 8.16 -3.53 9.26
C GLY A 64 9.11 -4.45 8.52
N SER A 65 8.76 -4.83 7.33
CA SER A 65 9.55 -5.76 6.50
C SER A 65 9.91 -5.13 5.18
N ALA A 66 11.16 -5.27 4.77
CA ALA A 66 11.60 -4.80 3.45
C ALA A 66 11.17 -5.79 2.37
N LEU A 67 10.48 -5.32 1.36
CA LEU A 67 10.14 -6.10 0.17
C LEU A 67 11.20 -5.82 -0.90
N THR A 68 11.96 -6.85 -1.25
CA THR A 68 13.04 -6.76 -2.22
C THR A 68 12.63 -7.45 -3.52
N ILE A 69 12.66 -6.71 -4.61
CA ILE A 69 12.22 -7.16 -5.92
C ILE A 69 13.40 -7.02 -6.90
N PRO A 70 13.95 -8.14 -7.40
CA PRO A 70 14.91 -8.07 -8.49
C PRO A 70 14.26 -7.49 -9.75
N LEU A 71 14.96 -6.60 -10.43
CA LEU A 71 14.47 -5.94 -11.63
C LEU A 71 15.15 -6.48 -12.88
N ALA A 72 14.36 -6.68 -13.93
CA ALA A 72 14.89 -6.92 -15.26
C ALA A 72 15.60 -5.66 -15.79
N ALA A 73 16.53 -5.82 -16.72
CA ALA A 73 17.21 -4.69 -17.35
C ALA A 73 16.18 -3.77 -18.01
N GLY A 74 16.26 -2.48 -17.68
CA GLY A 74 15.34 -1.48 -18.23
C GLY A 74 13.93 -1.47 -17.65
N ALA A 75 13.70 -2.17 -16.54
CA ALA A 75 12.39 -2.18 -15.90
C ALA A 75 11.99 -0.78 -15.43
N ARG A 76 10.78 -0.34 -15.80
CA ARG A 76 10.23 0.98 -15.48
C ARG A 76 9.01 0.93 -14.61
N SER A 77 8.44 -0.24 -14.41
CA SER A 77 7.26 -0.41 -13.56
C SER A 77 7.23 -1.77 -12.89
N VAL A 78 6.56 -1.81 -11.75
CA VAL A 78 6.28 -3.04 -11.01
C VAL A 78 4.84 -2.97 -10.54
N THR A 79 4.11 -4.07 -10.66
CA THR A 79 2.74 -4.19 -10.16
C THR A 79 2.70 -5.21 -9.04
N ILE A 80 2.15 -4.81 -7.89
CA ILE A 80 2.07 -5.63 -6.69
C ILE A 80 0.61 -5.84 -6.32
N GLU A 81 0.19 -7.10 -6.23
CA GLU A 81 -1.09 -7.47 -5.64
C GLU A 81 -0.90 -7.74 -4.16
N TYR A 82 -1.69 -7.10 -3.33
CA TYR A 82 -1.53 -7.22 -1.88
C TYR A 82 -2.83 -6.96 -1.13
N GLU A 83 -2.81 -7.26 0.15
CA GLU A 83 -3.84 -6.83 1.08
C GLU A 83 -3.23 -6.36 2.39
N THR A 84 -3.93 -5.46 3.08
CA THR A 84 -3.49 -4.94 4.37
C THR A 84 -3.89 -5.89 5.50
N SER A 85 -3.23 -5.73 6.67
CA SER A 85 -3.66 -6.38 7.90
C SER A 85 -4.86 -5.65 8.50
N PRO A 86 -5.80 -6.35 9.16
CA PRO A 86 -6.84 -5.69 9.96
C PRO A 86 -6.27 -4.77 11.06
N GLU A 87 -5.02 -4.99 11.44
CA GLU A 87 -4.31 -4.23 12.46
C GLU A 87 -3.35 -3.19 11.89
N ALA A 88 -3.47 -2.85 10.60
CA ALA A 88 -2.60 -1.88 9.95
C ALA A 88 -2.55 -0.57 10.73
N SER A 89 -1.35 -0.16 11.13
CA SER A 89 -1.16 0.97 12.04
C SER A 89 -1.56 2.32 11.45
N GLY A 90 -1.55 2.44 10.12
CA GLY A 90 -1.94 3.66 9.41
C GLY A 90 -3.43 3.75 9.11
N LEU A 91 -4.22 2.74 9.47
CA LEU A 91 -5.65 2.69 9.19
C LEU A 91 -6.46 2.64 10.48
N GLN A 92 -7.57 3.39 10.50
CA GLN A 92 -8.53 3.37 11.60
C GLN A 92 -9.88 2.94 11.09
N TRP A 93 -10.38 1.84 11.63
CA TRP A 93 -11.67 1.25 11.27
C TRP A 93 -12.69 1.54 12.36
N LEU A 94 -13.79 2.19 11.98
CA LEU A 94 -14.88 2.51 12.91
C LEU A 94 -16.12 1.76 12.48
N ASP A 95 -16.72 1.03 13.40
CA ASP A 95 -18.01 0.39 13.18
C ASP A 95 -19.14 1.43 13.20
N ALA A 96 -20.28 1.11 12.60
CA ALA A 96 -21.39 2.05 12.48
C ALA A 96 -21.77 2.74 13.81
N PRO A 97 -21.84 2.05 14.97
CA PRO A 97 -22.14 2.70 16.24
C PRO A 97 -21.12 3.73 16.70
N GLN A 98 -19.88 3.66 16.19
CA GLN A 98 -18.79 4.57 16.56
C GLN A 98 -18.74 5.82 15.68
N THR A 99 -19.55 5.89 14.62
CA THR A 99 -19.58 7.03 13.72
C THR A 99 -20.61 8.05 14.16
N ALA A 100 -20.45 9.30 13.72
CA ALA A 100 -21.35 10.39 14.10
C ALA A 100 -22.81 10.13 13.76
N ALA A 101 -23.09 9.55 12.60
CA ALA A 101 -24.44 9.24 12.16
C ALA A 101 -24.93 7.87 12.62
N LYS A 102 -24.04 7.02 13.11
CA LYS A 102 -24.30 5.64 13.55
C LYS A 102 -25.02 4.76 12.52
N ARG A 103 -24.88 5.09 11.22
CA ARG A 103 -25.55 4.39 10.13
C ARG A 103 -24.61 3.54 9.30
N SER A 104 -23.35 3.94 9.19
CA SER A 104 -22.37 3.31 8.32
C SER A 104 -21.01 3.26 8.99
N PRO A 105 -20.21 2.23 8.72
CA PRO A 105 -18.84 2.20 9.20
C PRO A 105 -18.01 3.27 8.51
N PHE A 106 -16.84 3.55 9.06
CA PHE A 106 -15.94 4.56 8.55
C PHE A 106 -14.51 4.07 8.60
N LEU A 107 -13.73 4.46 7.60
CA LEU A 107 -12.29 4.20 7.54
C LEU A 107 -11.57 5.51 7.27
N TYR A 108 -10.53 5.79 8.03
CA TYR A 108 -9.59 6.85 7.68
C TYR A 108 -8.15 6.38 7.88
N SER A 109 -7.23 7.07 7.21
CA SER A 109 -5.80 6.78 7.31
C SER A 109 -5.07 7.94 7.97
N GLN A 110 -4.02 7.60 8.72
CA GLN A 110 -3.05 8.54 9.27
C GLN A 110 -1.67 7.94 9.03
N SER A 111 -0.91 8.55 8.13
CA SER A 111 0.33 7.94 7.63
C SER A 111 1.61 8.55 8.23
N GLN A 112 1.52 9.65 8.93
CA GLN A 112 2.66 10.28 9.56
C GLN A 112 3.10 9.48 10.81
N ALA A 113 4.37 9.21 11.05
CA ALA A 113 5.52 9.54 10.18
C ALA A 113 5.80 8.43 9.16
N ILE A 114 5.76 7.14 9.56
CA ILE A 114 6.11 5.99 8.73
C ILE A 114 4.99 4.93 8.71
N HIS A 115 3.74 5.37 8.77
CA HIS A 115 2.60 4.45 8.78
C HIS A 115 2.02 4.16 7.39
N ALA A 116 2.44 4.90 6.34
CA ALA A 116 1.98 4.63 4.99
C ALA A 116 2.30 3.21 4.53
N ARG A 117 3.45 2.67 4.96
CA ARG A 117 3.86 1.30 4.65
C ARG A 117 2.94 0.22 5.20
N SER A 118 2.05 0.57 6.12
CA SER A 118 1.07 -0.37 6.66
C SER A 118 -0.13 -0.61 5.74
N TRP A 119 -0.30 0.24 4.71
CA TRP A 119 -1.41 0.09 3.77
C TRP A 119 -1.01 0.22 2.30
N ALA A 120 0.26 0.52 2.00
CA ALA A 120 0.77 0.50 0.63
C ALA A 120 2.26 0.16 0.63
N PRO A 121 2.74 -0.65 -0.32
CA PRO A 121 4.17 -0.88 -0.48
C PRO A 121 4.79 0.31 -1.22
N LEU A 122 5.75 0.99 -0.60
CA LEU A 122 6.35 2.21 -1.15
C LEU A 122 7.71 2.46 -0.52
N GLN A 123 8.38 3.50 -0.97
CA GLN A 123 9.59 4.00 -0.30
C GLN A 123 9.15 5.10 0.67
N ASP A 124 8.92 4.71 1.91
CA ASP A 124 8.31 5.53 2.96
C ASP A 124 9.37 6.34 3.72
N THR A 125 9.98 7.28 3.03
CA THR A 125 11.01 8.16 3.56
C THR A 125 10.91 9.56 2.95
N PRO A 126 11.18 10.63 3.72
CA PRO A 126 11.12 12.00 3.20
C PRO A 126 12.09 12.28 2.06
N SER A 127 13.17 11.49 1.93
CA SER A 127 14.15 11.67 0.86
C SER A 127 13.65 11.20 -0.51
N VAL A 128 12.59 10.42 -0.56
CA VAL A 128 11.98 9.96 -1.80
C VAL A 128 10.65 10.67 -2.01
N ARG A 129 10.57 11.46 -3.08
CA ARG A 129 9.35 12.18 -3.46
C ARG A 129 8.77 11.54 -4.70
N PHE A 130 7.47 11.30 -4.67
CA PHE A 130 6.74 10.72 -5.79
C PHE A 130 5.32 11.27 -5.84
N THR A 131 4.73 11.20 -7.02
CA THR A 131 3.31 11.50 -7.19
C THR A 131 2.50 10.23 -7.00
N PHE A 132 1.21 10.38 -6.75
CA PHE A 132 0.35 9.20 -6.67
C PHE A 132 -1.05 9.48 -7.22
N SER A 133 -1.70 8.42 -7.66
CA SER A 133 -3.10 8.39 -8.03
C SER A 133 -3.76 7.17 -7.41
N ALA A 134 -5.06 7.22 -7.21
CA ALA A 134 -5.75 6.13 -6.56
C ALA A 134 -7.16 5.93 -7.10
N ARG A 135 -7.56 4.68 -7.22
CA ARG A 135 -8.92 4.25 -7.45
C ARG A 135 -9.33 3.43 -6.22
N ILE A 136 -10.30 3.93 -5.48
CA ILE A 136 -10.77 3.27 -4.27
C ILE A 136 -12.23 2.88 -4.46
N GLN A 137 -12.51 1.59 -4.27
CA GLN A 137 -13.88 1.07 -4.30
C GLN A 137 -14.34 0.81 -2.88
N ALA A 138 -15.43 1.46 -2.48
CA ALA A 138 -16.02 1.28 -1.16
C ALA A 138 -17.47 0.83 -1.30
N PRO A 139 -18.02 0.07 -0.33
CA PRO A 139 -19.42 -0.31 -0.36
C PRO A 139 -20.33 0.92 -0.28
N ALA A 140 -21.41 0.93 -1.06
CA ALA A 140 -22.43 1.97 -0.93
C ALA A 140 -23.06 1.93 0.48
N PRO A 141 -23.43 3.08 1.09
CA PRO A 141 -23.44 4.43 0.53
C PRO A 141 -22.14 5.23 0.73
N LEU A 142 -21.05 4.58 1.08
CA LEU A 142 -19.79 5.24 1.39
C LEU A 142 -19.12 5.80 0.14
N THR A 143 -18.52 6.98 0.30
CA THR A 143 -17.78 7.64 -0.76
C THR A 143 -16.30 7.75 -0.36
N PRO A 144 -15.37 7.20 -1.15
CA PRO A 144 -13.95 7.39 -0.90
C PRO A 144 -13.52 8.83 -1.16
N LEU A 145 -12.62 9.32 -0.32
CA LEU A 145 -12.00 10.63 -0.48
C LEU A 145 -10.50 10.49 -0.20
N MET A 146 -9.69 11.00 -1.08
CA MET A 146 -8.25 10.89 -0.97
C MET A 146 -7.56 12.13 -1.54
N ALA A 147 -6.44 12.54 -0.94
CA ALA A 147 -5.66 13.68 -1.38
C ALA A 147 -4.78 13.31 -2.59
N ALA A 148 -5.41 12.88 -3.68
CA ALA A 148 -4.75 12.48 -4.92
C ALA A 148 -5.39 13.19 -6.11
N ALA A 149 -4.60 13.39 -7.12
CA ALA A 149 -5.09 13.95 -8.37
C ALA A 149 -5.81 12.89 -9.20
#